data_77f7853924568a271eeccedc0d23bf37
#
_entry.id   77f7853924568a271eeccedc0d23bf37
#
_cell.length_a   1.000
_cell.length_b   1.000
_cell.length_c   1.000
_cell.angle_alpha   90.00
_cell.angle_beta   90.00
_cell.angle_gamma   90.00
#
_symmetry.space_group_name_H-M   'P 1'
#
loop_
_entity.id
_entity.type
_entity.pdbx_description
1 polymer ?
#
loop_
_entity_poly.entity_id
_entity_poly.type
_entity_poly.pdbx_seq_one_letter_code
_entity_poly.pdbx_strand_id
1 'polypeptide(L)'
;MIGKTIKVIPVLAIFFLASCQKTVNDDALTVRLSIQDQSVKTSLGGLSGGQYPVLWSEGDVVVLNGVSSSALSSDEASSATATFRFKGSITAPYNFLYCGVSGKDNEVSFSGVQTLAVGNIPSCSLPMYAASLNLNSITMNHLGAVLKFAFTGTGTISQIKISSLGGESLAGNFSMSKNASGLLDVATFAPSGSNTSTVMLDGNAVLSDTATEFLVVVPAGTYSSGFYGQIIASDGKIMEVYFNTKDHKTLSRAVLYNFGQSVFVPTGKVALAVSSTENFTKDTVSYE
;
A
#
# COMPACT_ATOMS: atom_id res chain seq x y z
N MET A 1 -18.85 47.07 -83.94
CA MET A 1 -19.30 46.64 -82.60
C MET A 1 -18.37 45.55 -82.13
N ILE A 2 -17.54 45.89 -81.15
CA ILE A 2 -16.49 45.01 -80.69
C ILE A 2 -16.98 44.35 -79.45
N GLY A 3 -17.23 43.03 -79.50
CA GLY A 3 -17.60 42.22 -78.33
C GLY A 3 -16.39 41.85 -77.51
N LYS A 4 -16.31 42.30 -76.28
CA LYS A 4 -15.30 41.90 -75.31
C LYS A 4 -15.73 40.63 -74.63
N THR A 5 -14.97 39.54 -74.86
CA THR A 5 -15.14 38.27 -74.18
C THR A 5 -14.35 38.31 -72.83
N ILE A 6 -15.08 38.25 -71.73
CA ILE A 6 -14.48 38.17 -70.38
C ILE A 6 -14.14 36.69 -70.09
N LYS A 7 -12.87 36.35 -69.95
CA LYS A 7 -12.40 35.05 -69.46
C LYS A 7 -12.45 35.02 -67.95
N VAL A 8 -13.34 34.23 -67.42
CA VAL A 8 -13.39 33.92 -65.97
C VAL A 8 -12.40 32.81 -65.69
N ILE A 9 -11.37 33.10 -64.87
CA ILE A 9 -10.39 32.11 -64.38
C ILE A 9 -10.98 31.56 -63.09
N PRO A 10 -11.17 30.23 -62.91
CA PRO A 10 -11.58 29.66 -61.65
C PRO A 10 -10.36 29.63 -60.70
N VAL A 11 -10.45 30.35 -59.59
CA VAL A 11 -9.49 30.26 -58.48
C VAL A 11 -9.75 28.96 -57.75
N LEU A 12 -8.87 27.97 -57.94
CA LEU A 12 -8.89 26.71 -57.21
C LEU A 12 -8.38 26.98 -55.80
N ALA A 13 -9.24 27.11 -54.80
CA ALA A 13 -8.90 27.20 -53.39
C ALA A 13 -8.43 25.82 -52.92
N ILE A 14 -7.11 25.64 -52.80
CA ILE A 14 -6.50 24.47 -52.19
C ILE A 14 -6.63 24.64 -50.68
N PHE A 15 -7.63 23.97 -50.07
CA PHE A 15 -7.70 23.79 -48.63
C PHE A 15 -6.59 22.82 -48.20
N PHE A 16 -5.51 23.31 -47.62
CA PHE A 16 -4.61 22.52 -46.84
C PHE A 16 -5.31 22.15 -45.53
N LEU A 17 -5.89 20.97 -45.49
CA LEU A 17 -6.22 20.32 -44.24
C LEU A 17 -4.89 19.97 -43.56
N ALA A 18 -4.38 20.86 -42.69
CA ALA A 18 -3.37 20.54 -41.75
C ALA A 18 -3.97 19.50 -40.79
N SER A 19 -3.90 18.23 -41.18
CA SER A 19 -4.07 17.10 -40.25
C SER A 19 -2.98 17.23 -39.21
N CYS A 20 -3.30 17.80 -38.04
CA CYS A 20 -2.53 17.59 -36.84
C CYS A 20 -2.59 16.09 -36.55
N GLN A 21 -1.67 15.32 -37.14
CA GLN A 21 -1.34 14.01 -36.64
C GLN A 21 -0.69 14.26 -35.28
N LYS A 22 -1.48 14.12 -34.21
CA LYS A 22 -0.97 13.90 -32.88
C LYS A 22 -0.21 12.59 -32.95
N THR A 23 1.10 12.67 -33.17
CA THR A 23 2.01 11.55 -32.97
C THR A 23 1.97 11.27 -31.48
N VAL A 24 1.09 10.35 -31.09
CA VAL A 24 1.18 9.68 -29.81
C VAL A 24 2.42 8.77 -29.94
N ASN A 25 3.58 9.31 -29.61
CA ASN A 25 4.74 8.49 -29.25
C ASN A 25 4.40 7.87 -27.89
N ASP A 26 3.55 6.87 -27.90
CA ASP A 26 3.25 6.03 -26.74
C ASP A 26 4.32 4.91 -26.65
N ASP A 27 5.57 5.30 -26.38
CA ASP A 27 6.57 4.40 -25.82
C ASP A 27 6.26 4.19 -24.31
N ALA A 28 5.04 3.80 -24.00
CA ALA A 28 4.65 3.45 -22.63
C ALA A 28 4.91 1.96 -22.42
N LEU A 29 5.83 1.64 -21.52
CA LEU A 29 6.00 0.28 -21.05
C LEU A 29 4.76 -0.13 -20.24
N THR A 30 4.09 -1.19 -20.70
CA THR A 30 2.90 -1.74 -20.03
C THR A 30 3.27 -3.04 -19.34
N VAL A 31 3.01 -3.14 -18.03
CA VAL A 31 3.34 -4.31 -17.21
C VAL A 31 2.12 -4.75 -16.41
N ARG A 32 1.84 -6.05 -16.47
CA ARG A 32 0.82 -6.67 -15.62
C ARG A 32 1.46 -7.14 -14.33
N LEU A 33 0.96 -6.63 -13.21
CA LEU A 33 1.41 -7.00 -11.87
C LEU A 33 0.32 -7.79 -11.16
N SER A 34 0.71 -8.88 -10.50
CA SER A 34 -0.14 -9.59 -9.55
C SER A 34 0.37 -9.35 -8.12
N ILE A 35 -0.54 -9.33 -7.17
CA ILE A 35 -0.19 -9.36 -5.76
C ILE A 35 -0.01 -10.84 -5.38
N GLN A 36 1.02 -11.14 -4.60
CA GLN A 36 1.27 -12.50 -4.13
C GLN A 36 0.04 -12.98 -3.35
N ASP A 37 -0.59 -14.01 -3.89
CA ASP A 37 -1.81 -14.66 -3.44
C ASP A 37 -3.15 -13.88 -3.42
N GLN A 38 -4.13 -14.53 -4.03
CA GLN A 38 -5.44 -14.00 -4.48
C GLN A 38 -6.45 -13.76 -3.35
N SER A 39 -6.06 -13.54 -2.15
CA SER A 39 -7.03 -13.46 -1.06
C SER A 39 -7.05 -12.16 -0.25
N VAL A 40 -6.37 -11.07 -0.67
CA VAL A 40 -6.33 -9.84 0.15
C VAL A 40 -6.29 -8.55 -0.66
N LYS A 41 -7.01 -7.49 -0.29
CA LYS A 41 -7.06 -6.16 -0.94
C LYS A 41 -5.92 -5.25 -0.52
N THR A 42 -5.50 -4.28 -1.37
CA THR A 42 -4.80 -3.05 -0.94
C THR A 42 -5.66 -2.19 0.01
N SER A 43 -6.96 -2.49 0.05
CA SER A 43 -7.86 -2.29 1.19
C SER A 43 -8.25 -3.66 1.73
N LEU A 44 -8.00 -3.97 3.00
CA LEU A 44 -8.51 -5.17 3.63
C LEU A 44 -10.04 -5.13 3.64
N GLY A 45 -10.66 -6.00 2.87
CA GLY A 45 -12.09 -6.27 3.00
C GLY A 45 -12.35 -7.10 4.26
N GLY A 46 -13.61 -7.18 4.67
CA GLY A 46 -14.01 -8.08 5.76
C GLY A 46 -13.55 -9.52 5.49
N LEU A 47 -13.29 -10.25 6.58
CA LEU A 47 -12.87 -11.65 6.57
C LEU A 47 -13.82 -12.48 5.69
N SER A 48 -13.32 -13.05 4.61
CA SER A 48 -14.09 -13.95 3.75
C SER A 48 -13.32 -15.25 3.58
N GLY A 49 -13.95 -16.36 4.00
CA GLY A 49 -13.31 -17.68 3.93
C GLY A 49 -12.05 -17.83 4.79
N GLY A 50 -11.90 -17.04 5.88
CA GLY A 50 -10.73 -17.10 6.77
C GLY A 50 -9.52 -16.28 6.27
N GLN A 51 -9.70 -15.46 5.24
CA GLN A 51 -8.63 -14.63 4.64
C GLN A 51 -9.11 -13.21 4.36
N TYR A 52 -8.17 -12.25 4.38
CA TYR A 52 -8.41 -10.85 4.03
C TYR A 52 -7.91 -10.60 2.59
N PRO A 53 -8.77 -10.39 1.59
CA PRO A 53 -8.35 -10.15 0.21
C PRO A 53 -7.55 -8.82 0.01
N VAL A 54 -6.33 -8.78 -0.67
CA VAL A 54 -5.63 -7.55 -1.16
C VAL A 54 -5.91 -7.36 -2.64
N LEU A 55 -6.60 -6.31 -3.02
CA LEU A 55 -6.88 -5.97 -4.43
C LEU A 55 -6.31 -4.59 -4.73
N TRP A 56 -5.85 -4.40 -5.94
CA TRP A 56 -5.49 -3.08 -6.44
C TRP A 56 -6.68 -2.13 -6.34
N SER A 57 -6.42 -0.89 -5.97
CA SER A 57 -7.42 0.16 -5.80
C SER A 57 -7.26 1.24 -6.87
N GLU A 58 -8.35 1.95 -7.18
CA GLU A 58 -8.28 3.17 -8.00
C GLU A 58 -7.28 4.15 -7.38
N GLY A 59 -6.46 4.76 -8.24
CA GLY A 59 -5.42 5.69 -7.82
C GLY A 59 -4.10 5.04 -7.42
N ASP A 60 -4.01 3.70 -7.32
CA ASP A 60 -2.75 3.03 -7.01
C ASP A 60 -1.67 3.35 -8.06
N VAL A 61 -0.46 3.61 -7.57
CA VAL A 61 0.74 3.90 -8.36
C VAL A 61 1.86 2.95 -7.95
N VAL A 62 2.57 2.43 -8.94
CA VAL A 62 3.77 1.60 -8.72
C VAL A 62 4.98 2.34 -9.30
N VAL A 63 6.10 2.25 -8.61
CA VAL A 63 7.39 2.77 -9.08
C VAL A 63 8.19 1.61 -9.68
N LEU A 64 8.69 1.77 -10.90
CA LEU A 64 9.57 0.83 -11.59
C LEU A 64 10.91 1.52 -11.89
N ASN A 65 12.00 1.05 -11.30
CA ASN A 65 13.34 1.64 -11.46
C ASN A 65 13.35 3.17 -11.25
N GLY A 66 12.57 3.68 -10.28
CA GLY A 66 12.47 5.11 -10.00
C GLY A 66 11.42 5.86 -10.83
N VAL A 67 10.81 5.24 -11.83
CA VAL A 67 9.76 5.84 -12.68
C VAL A 67 8.39 5.45 -12.16
N SER A 68 7.56 6.43 -11.83
CA SER A 68 6.18 6.19 -11.39
C SER A 68 5.28 5.83 -12.58
N SER A 69 4.40 4.85 -12.38
CA SER A 69 3.33 4.54 -13.33
C SER A 69 2.29 5.66 -13.39
N SER A 70 1.40 5.62 -14.38
CA SER A 70 0.11 6.28 -14.29
C SER A 70 -0.69 5.68 -13.12
N ALA A 71 -1.55 6.49 -12.50
CA ALA A 71 -2.49 6.01 -11.50
C ALA A 71 -3.47 5.00 -12.13
N LEU A 72 -3.80 3.95 -11.37
CA LEU A 72 -4.75 2.93 -11.81
C LEU A 72 -6.15 3.53 -11.92
N SER A 73 -6.85 3.23 -13.01
CA SER A 73 -8.25 3.65 -13.20
C SER A 73 -9.21 2.76 -12.42
N SER A 74 -10.45 3.25 -12.20
CA SER A 74 -11.51 2.48 -11.55
C SER A 74 -11.83 1.17 -12.27
N ASP A 75 -11.75 1.15 -13.60
CA ASP A 75 -12.03 -0.04 -14.42
C ASP A 75 -10.97 -1.15 -14.28
N GLU A 76 -9.77 -0.78 -13.88
CA GLU A 76 -8.63 -1.69 -13.69
C GLU A 76 -8.43 -2.08 -12.22
N ALA A 77 -9.17 -1.46 -11.31
CA ALA A 77 -9.13 -1.69 -9.87
C ALA A 77 -9.96 -2.92 -9.43
N SER A 78 -9.98 -3.19 -8.13
CA SER A 78 -10.76 -4.26 -7.49
C SER A 78 -10.38 -5.68 -7.96
N SER A 79 -9.13 -5.88 -8.37
CA SER A 79 -8.56 -7.16 -8.79
C SER A 79 -7.20 -7.39 -8.13
N ALA A 80 -6.84 -8.65 -7.91
CA ALA A 80 -5.49 -9.01 -7.46
C ALA A 80 -4.43 -8.82 -8.55
N THR A 81 -4.85 -8.58 -9.80
CA THR A 81 -3.97 -8.33 -10.93
C THR A 81 -4.39 -7.05 -11.64
N ALA A 82 -3.44 -6.15 -11.88
CA ALA A 82 -3.69 -4.91 -12.60
C ALA A 82 -2.58 -4.62 -13.63
N THR A 83 -2.88 -3.73 -14.56
CA THR A 83 -1.95 -3.32 -15.61
C THR A 83 -1.48 -1.90 -15.39
N PHE A 84 -0.18 -1.73 -15.16
CA PHE A 84 0.46 -0.45 -14.91
C PHE A 84 1.20 0.04 -16.16
N ARG A 85 1.16 1.35 -16.41
CA ARG A 85 1.75 2.01 -17.59
C ARG A 85 2.83 2.99 -17.14
N PHE A 86 4.05 2.81 -17.65
CA PHE A 86 5.23 3.60 -17.32
C PHE A 86 5.66 4.38 -18.57
N LYS A 87 6.04 5.65 -18.41
CA LYS A 87 6.55 6.46 -19.50
C LYS A 87 8.01 6.11 -19.80
N GLY A 88 8.34 6.01 -21.09
CA GLY A 88 9.70 5.78 -21.57
C GLY A 88 10.11 4.32 -21.65
N SER A 89 11.34 4.09 -22.10
CA SER A 89 11.94 2.76 -22.20
C SER A 89 12.67 2.42 -20.91
N ILE A 90 12.26 1.36 -20.25
CA ILE A 90 12.87 0.85 -19.01
C ILE A 90 13.43 -0.53 -19.29
N THR A 91 14.69 -0.74 -18.92
CA THR A 91 15.41 -2.00 -19.17
C THR A 91 15.65 -2.78 -17.88
N ALA A 92 15.86 -4.08 -18.01
CA ALA A 92 16.23 -4.94 -16.90
C ALA A 92 17.57 -4.49 -16.24
N PRO A 93 17.75 -4.74 -14.94
CA PRO A 93 16.83 -5.43 -14.03
C PRO A 93 15.61 -4.57 -13.67
N TYR A 94 14.46 -5.20 -13.44
CA TYR A 94 13.20 -4.53 -13.11
C TYR A 94 12.92 -4.62 -11.62
N ASN A 95 12.89 -3.47 -10.95
CA ASN A 95 12.62 -3.35 -9.52
C ASN A 95 11.33 -2.55 -9.33
N PHE A 96 10.29 -3.21 -8.85
CA PHE A 96 8.96 -2.64 -8.63
C PHE A 96 8.75 -2.35 -7.16
N LEU A 97 8.16 -1.18 -6.86
CA LEU A 97 7.83 -0.76 -5.51
C LEU A 97 6.40 -0.18 -5.48
N TYR A 98 5.52 -0.74 -4.67
CA TYR A 98 4.25 -0.13 -4.29
C TYR A 98 4.46 0.66 -3.01
N CYS A 99 3.87 1.85 -2.88
CA CYS A 99 4.25 2.89 -1.94
C CYS A 99 5.74 3.28 -2.07
N GLY A 100 6.30 3.13 -3.27
CA GLY A 100 7.68 3.51 -3.59
C GLY A 100 7.86 5.02 -3.55
N VAL A 101 9.04 5.45 -3.11
CA VAL A 101 9.42 6.87 -3.13
C VAL A 101 9.76 7.26 -4.56
N SER A 102 9.06 8.28 -5.08
CA SER A 102 9.27 8.75 -6.46
C SER A 102 10.72 9.16 -6.69
N GLY A 103 11.28 8.75 -7.84
CA GLY A 103 12.68 8.99 -8.19
C GLY A 103 13.68 8.07 -7.45
N LYS A 104 13.19 7.16 -6.59
CA LYS A 104 13.99 6.12 -5.95
C LYS A 104 13.60 4.75 -6.50
N ASP A 105 14.57 3.89 -6.67
CA ASP A 105 14.35 2.56 -7.23
C ASP A 105 14.57 1.42 -6.21
N ASN A 106 14.76 1.80 -4.94
CA ASN A 106 15.06 0.87 -3.86
C ASN A 106 14.43 1.28 -2.51
N GLU A 107 13.52 2.27 -2.51
CA GLU A 107 13.00 2.86 -1.28
C GLU A 107 11.47 2.91 -1.29
N VAL A 108 10.86 2.46 -0.19
CA VAL A 108 9.41 2.55 0.08
C VAL A 108 9.14 3.42 1.29
N SER A 109 7.91 3.93 1.41
CA SER A 109 7.49 4.71 2.57
C SER A 109 6.36 4.01 3.32
N PHE A 110 6.52 3.89 4.64
CA PHE A 110 5.44 3.56 5.57
C PHE A 110 4.87 4.85 6.15
N SER A 111 3.58 5.07 5.95
CA SER A 111 2.92 6.29 6.41
C SER A 111 2.91 6.38 7.94
N GLY A 112 3.35 7.52 8.48
CA GLY A 112 3.23 7.83 9.91
C GLY A 112 1.81 8.17 10.34
N VAL A 113 0.94 8.52 9.39
CA VAL A 113 -0.48 8.75 9.61
C VAL A 113 -1.26 7.87 8.63
N GLN A 114 -2.01 6.92 9.15
CA GLN A 114 -2.90 6.05 8.40
C GLN A 114 -4.35 6.46 8.71
N THR A 115 -5.24 6.37 7.73
CA THR A 115 -6.66 6.67 7.98
C THR A 115 -7.25 5.61 8.90
N LEU A 116 -7.95 6.04 9.94
CA LEU A 116 -8.71 5.16 10.81
C LEU A 116 -9.92 4.62 10.02
N ALA A 117 -9.78 3.42 9.50
CA ALA A 117 -10.81 2.70 8.78
C ALA A 117 -11.17 1.43 9.55
N VAL A 118 -12.46 1.27 9.88
CA VAL A 118 -12.94 0.10 10.64
C VAL A 118 -12.83 -1.15 9.76
N GLY A 119 -12.06 -2.14 10.23
CA GLY A 119 -11.88 -3.42 9.53
C GLY A 119 -11.22 -3.33 8.14
N ASN A 120 -10.51 -2.25 7.86
CA ASN A 120 -9.90 -2.00 6.55
C ASN A 120 -8.51 -1.37 6.65
N ILE A 121 -7.68 -1.54 5.60
CA ILE A 121 -6.42 -0.81 5.40
C ILE A 121 -6.58 0.10 4.19
N PRO A 122 -6.29 1.40 4.32
CA PRO A 122 -6.35 2.33 3.19
C PRO A 122 -5.34 2.00 2.09
N SER A 123 -5.63 2.45 0.87
CA SER A 123 -4.70 2.41 -0.27
C SER A 123 -3.34 3.01 0.09
N CYS A 124 -2.28 2.47 -0.48
CA CYS A 124 -0.87 2.85 -0.25
C CYS A 124 -0.42 2.82 1.23
N SER A 125 -1.06 1.97 2.06
CA SER A 125 -0.64 1.78 3.45
C SER A 125 0.16 0.49 3.66
N LEU A 126 0.14 -0.45 2.72
CA LEU A 126 0.83 -1.74 2.80
C LEU A 126 1.89 -1.88 1.69
N PRO A 127 3.12 -1.37 1.90
CA PRO A 127 4.17 -1.39 0.91
C PRO A 127 4.51 -2.79 0.41
N MET A 128 4.78 -2.89 -0.91
CA MET A 128 5.16 -4.13 -1.58
C MET A 128 6.36 -3.91 -2.51
N TYR A 129 7.05 -4.98 -2.85
CA TYR A 129 8.13 -4.98 -3.82
C TYR A 129 8.05 -6.19 -4.75
N ALA A 130 8.66 -6.07 -5.92
CA ALA A 130 9.04 -7.19 -6.76
C ALA A 130 10.36 -6.87 -7.47
N ALA A 131 11.14 -7.90 -7.81
CA ALA A 131 12.39 -7.76 -8.55
C ALA A 131 12.53 -8.91 -9.56
N SER A 132 12.83 -8.58 -10.83
CA SER A 132 12.89 -9.57 -11.90
C SER A 132 13.84 -9.15 -13.03
N LEU A 133 14.39 -10.12 -13.73
CA LEU A 133 15.16 -9.90 -14.97
C LEU A 133 14.27 -9.89 -16.23
N ASN A 134 13.01 -10.25 -16.12
CA ASN A 134 12.04 -10.22 -17.21
C ASN A 134 10.66 -9.77 -16.73
N LEU A 135 9.74 -9.49 -17.65
CA LEU A 135 8.40 -8.96 -17.37
C LEU A 135 7.27 -9.99 -17.53
N ASN A 136 7.58 -11.27 -17.69
CA ASN A 136 6.59 -12.29 -18.07
C ASN A 136 5.55 -12.58 -16.97
N SER A 137 5.96 -12.51 -15.72
CA SER A 137 5.07 -12.73 -14.57
C SER A 137 5.67 -12.04 -13.35
N ILE A 138 5.11 -10.92 -12.97
CA ILE A 138 5.60 -10.14 -11.83
C ILE A 138 4.61 -10.27 -10.69
N THR A 139 5.10 -10.79 -9.57
CA THR A 139 4.33 -10.92 -8.34
C THR A 139 4.89 -9.98 -7.27
N MET A 140 4.04 -9.08 -6.76
CA MET A 140 4.39 -8.16 -5.69
C MET A 140 4.33 -8.86 -4.33
N ASN A 141 5.36 -8.68 -3.51
CA ASN A 141 5.50 -9.26 -2.18
C ASN A 141 5.38 -8.17 -1.11
N HIS A 142 4.66 -8.43 -0.05
CA HIS A 142 4.49 -7.49 1.06
C HIS A 142 5.80 -7.24 1.82
N LEU A 143 5.98 -6.02 2.31
CA LEU A 143 7.11 -5.59 3.15
C LEU A 143 6.69 -5.35 4.61
N GLY A 144 5.39 -5.22 4.86
CA GLY A 144 4.83 -4.97 6.18
C GLY A 144 4.15 -6.17 6.81
N ALA A 145 3.80 -5.97 8.08
CA ALA A 145 2.89 -6.77 8.89
C ALA A 145 1.69 -5.91 9.30
N VAL A 146 0.61 -6.54 9.75
CA VAL A 146 -0.56 -5.84 10.26
C VAL A 146 -0.80 -6.22 11.72
N LEU A 147 -1.00 -5.20 12.56
CA LEU A 147 -1.50 -5.37 13.93
C LEU A 147 -3.02 -5.18 13.88
N LYS A 148 -3.76 -6.18 14.37
CA LYS A 148 -5.22 -6.15 14.50
C LYS A 148 -5.59 -6.19 15.97
N PHE A 149 -6.50 -5.33 16.38
CA PHE A 149 -7.13 -5.32 17.68
C PHE A 149 -8.53 -4.74 17.57
N ALA A 150 -9.36 -4.96 18.59
CA ALA A 150 -10.73 -4.48 18.58
C ALA A 150 -11.16 -3.93 19.93
N PHE A 151 -12.11 -2.99 19.90
CA PHE A 151 -12.75 -2.48 21.08
C PHE A 151 -14.27 -2.56 20.99
N THR A 152 -14.90 -2.89 22.13
CA THR A 152 -16.34 -2.70 22.40
C THR A 152 -16.53 -1.54 23.38
N GLY A 153 -17.75 -1.07 23.53
CA GLY A 153 -18.11 -0.04 24.52
C GLY A 153 -18.85 1.13 23.91
N THR A 154 -18.81 2.27 24.58
CA THR A 154 -19.52 3.47 24.16
C THR A 154 -18.54 4.63 23.94
N GLY A 155 -18.89 5.52 23.01
CA GLY A 155 -18.10 6.70 22.68
C GLY A 155 -17.55 6.68 21.25
N THR A 156 -16.82 7.71 20.90
CA THR A 156 -16.17 7.84 19.58
C THR A 156 -14.68 7.92 19.79
N ILE A 157 -13.93 7.03 19.16
CA ILE A 157 -12.47 7.12 19.05
C ILE A 157 -12.17 8.07 17.91
N SER A 158 -11.34 9.09 18.17
CA SER A 158 -10.89 10.07 17.17
C SER A 158 -9.49 9.80 16.66
N GLN A 159 -8.65 9.12 17.46
CA GLN A 159 -7.28 8.80 17.06
C GLN A 159 -6.77 7.58 17.83
N ILE A 160 -5.93 6.80 17.17
CA ILE A 160 -5.14 5.73 17.80
C ILE A 160 -3.67 5.97 17.49
N LYS A 161 -2.84 6.04 18.53
CA LYS A 161 -1.40 6.23 18.41
C LYS A 161 -0.69 4.99 18.91
N ILE A 162 0.14 4.38 18.07
CA ILE A 162 0.93 3.20 18.41
C ILE A 162 2.40 3.55 18.35
N SER A 163 3.13 3.25 19.41
CA SER A 163 4.58 3.47 19.50
C SER A 163 5.31 2.17 19.80
N SER A 164 6.44 1.91 19.17
CA SER A 164 7.35 0.83 19.55
C SER A 164 7.99 1.14 20.89
N LEU A 165 7.95 0.18 21.83
CA LEU A 165 8.58 0.32 23.14
C LEU A 165 10.10 0.13 23.10
N GLY A 166 10.63 -0.51 22.07
CA GLY A 166 12.06 -0.65 21.82
C GLY A 166 12.67 0.49 21.00
N GLY A 167 11.82 1.41 20.48
CA GLY A 167 12.27 2.53 19.65
C GLY A 167 12.47 2.15 18.16
N GLU A 168 12.07 0.95 17.76
CA GLU A 168 12.15 0.52 16.37
C GLU A 168 11.25 1.41 15.49
N SER A 169 11.70 1.66 14.26
CA SER A 169 10.99 2.51 13.29
C SER A 169 9.67 1.89 12.85
N LEU A 170 8.56 2.61 13.01
CA LEU A 170 7.22 2.19 12.55
C LEU A 170 6.78 2.92 11.29
N ALA A 171 7.34 4.09 11.02
CA ALA A 171 6.99 4.89 9.85
C ALA A 171 8.20 5.68 9.35
N GLY A 172 8.12 6.13 8.10
CA GLY A 172 9.20 6.80 7.37
C GLY A 172 9.65 5.95 6.18
N ASN A 173 10.86 6.19 5.73
CA ASN A 173 11.41 5.53 4.56
C ASN A 173 12.23 4.29 4.95
N PHE A 174 12.09 3.25 4.12
CA PHE A 174 12.82 1.99 4.24
C PHE A 174 13.40 1.61 2.90
N SER A 175 14.64 1.17 2.89
CA SER A 175 15.35 0.82 1.66
C SER A 175 15.81 -0.62 1.63
N MET A 176 16.08 -1.10 0.43
CA MET A 176 16.71 -2.39 0.15
C MET A 176 17.96 -2.15 -0.69
N SER A 177 19.03 -2.90 -0.43
CA SER A 177 20.20 -2.93 -1.31
C SER A 177 19.89 -3.75 -2.57
N LYS A 178 20.68 -3.53 -3.62
CA LYS A 178 20.64 -4.37 -4.82
C LYS A 178 21.74 -5.44 -4.74
N ASN A 179 21.41 -6.66 -5.15
CA ASN A 179 22.38 -7.73 -5.31
C ASN A 179 23.27 -7.53 -6.56
N ALA A 180 24.19 -8.45 -6.81
CA ALA A 180 25.11 -8.37 -7.95
C ALA A 180 24.43 -8.33 -9.33
N SER A 181 23.18 -8.81 -9.45
CA SER A 181 22.36 -8.74 -10.66
C SER A 181 21.53 -7.44 -10.74
N GLY A 182 21.67 -6.51 -9.79
CA GLY A 182 20.92 -5.25 -9.73
C GLY A 182 19.48 -5.42 -9.24
N LEU A 183 19.08 -6.58 -8.75
CA LEU A 183 17.76 -6.88 -8.20
C LEU A 183 17.70 -6.52 -6.72
N LEU A 184 16.58 -5.99 -6.25
CA LEU A 184 16.34 -5.69 -4.83
C LEU A 184 16.49 -6.96 -3.98
N ASP A 185 17.27 -6.84 -2.92
CA ASP A 185 17.47 -7.89 -1.92
C ASP A 185 16.70 -7.54 -0.64
N VAL A 186 15.59 -8.21 -0.45
CA VAL A 186 14.70 -7.99 0.69
C VAL A 186 15.32 -8.39 2.04
N ALA A 187 16.38 -9.19 2.05
CA ALA A 187 17.10 -9.50 3.29
C ALA A 187 17.81 -8.26 3.86
N THR A 188 18.03 -7.24 3.04
CA THR A 188 18.66 -5.96 3.43
C THR A 188 17.64 -4.87 3.78
N PHE A 189 16.33 -5.20 3.81
CA PHE A 189 15.27 -4.25 4.13
C PHE A 189 15.47 -3.63 5.51
N ALA A 190 15.66 -2.31 5.55
CA ALA A 190 15.99 -1.57 6.76
C ALA A 190 15.51 -0.11 6.70
N PRO A 191 15.32 0.55 7.85
CA PRO A 191 15.04 1.98 7.90
C PRO A 191 16.09 2.81 7.16
N SER A 192 15.64 3.83 6.41
CA SER A 192 16.51 4.78 5.69
C SER A 192 16.01 6.22 5.95
N GLY A 193 16.93 7.15 6.21
CA GLY A 193 16.59 8.55 6.46
C GLY A 193 15.92 8.81 7.81
N SER A 194 15.02 9.78 7.84
CA SER A 194 14.31 10.19 9.05
C SER A 194 13.06 9.33 9.25
N ASN A 195 13.05 8.55 10.31
CA ASN A 195 11.96 7.64 10.67
C ASN A 195 11.42 7.96 12.07
N THR A 196 10.22 7.47 12.36
CA THR A 196 9.58 7.58 13.67
C THR A 196 9.21 6.20 14.21
N SER A 197 9.34 6.04 15.52
CA SER A 197 8.87 4.85 16.25
C SER A 197 7.38 4.90 16.57
N THR A 198 6.62 5.79 15.93
CA THR A 198 5.19 5.98 16.17
C THR A 198 4.44 6.03 14.85
N VAL A 199 3.28 5.38 14.82
CA VAL A 199 2.26 5.47 13.77
C VAL A 199 0.93 5.89 14.38
N MET A 200 0.14 6.65 13.64
CA MET A 200 -1.20 7.09 14.04
C MET A 200 -2.25 6.57 13.08
N LEU A 201 -3.38 6.13 13.62
CA LEU A 201 -4.64 6.05 12.88
C LEU A 201 -5.43 7.32 13.20
N ASP A 202 -5.79 8.09 12.19
CA ASP A 202 -6.52 9.35 12.31
C ASP A 202 -7.89 9.25 11.64
N GLY A 203 -8.94 9.66 12.36
CA GLY A 203 -10.33 9.56 11.91
C GLY A 203 -11.27 9.27 13.07
N ASN A 204 -12.55 9.03 12.77
CA ASN A 204 -13.57 8.78 13.78
C ASN A 204 -14.16 7.38 13.66
N ALA A 205 -14.25 6.65 14.78
CA ALA A 205 -14.93 5.38 14.90
C ALA A 205 -15.87 5.38 16.11
N VAL A 206 -17.15 5.16 15.87
CA VAL A 206 -18.16 5.03 16.92
C VAL A 206 -18.13 3.60 17.45
N LEU A 207 -17.95 3.45 18.75
CA LEU A 207 -17.97 2.14 19.41
C LEU A 207 -19.41 1.74 19.78
N SER A 208 -19.62 0.44 19.85
CA SER A 208 -20.87 -0.19 20.25
C SER A 208 -20.58 -1.48 21.03
N ASP A 209 -21.63 -2.21 21.39
CA ASP A 209 -21.50 -3.56 21.98
C ASP A 209 -20.91 -4.58 20.99
N THR A 210 -20.96 -4.29 19.68
CA THR A 210 -20.25 -5.06 18.66
C THR A 210 -18.82 -4.58 18.57
N ALA A 211 -17.86 -5.51 18.53
CA ALA A 211 -16.45 -5.19 18.45
C ALA A 211 -16.11 -4.42 17.16
N THR A 212 -15.49 -3.25 17.33
CA THR A 212 -14.98 -2.43 16.25
C THR A 212 -13.50 -2.76 16.05
N GLU A 213 -13.15 -3.28 14.87
CA GLU A 213 -11.81 -3.73 14.53
C GLU A 213 -10.95 -2.57 13.99
N PHE A 214 -9.69 -2.54 14.41
CA PHE A 214 -8.67 -1.59 13.98
C PHE A 214 -7.46 -2.33 13.44
N LEU A 215 -6.94 -1.85 12.31
CA LEU A 215 -5.82 -2.42 11.60
C LEU A 215 -4.72 -1.37 11.44
N VAL A 216 -3.50 -1.70 11.84
CA VAL A 216 -2.33 -0.84 11.75
C VAL A 216 -1.26 -1.55 10.97
N VAL A 217 -0.78 -0.94 9.89
CA VAL A 217 0.35 -1.45 9.12
C VAL A 217 1.65 -0.96 9.74
N VAL A 218 2.56 -1.89 9.95
CA VAL A 218 3.92 -1.62 10.43
C VAL A 218 4.94 -2.35 9.55
N PRO A 219 6.19 -1.88 9.45
CA PRO A 219 7.25 -2.64 8.78
C PRO A 219 7.43 -4.02 9.41
N ALA A 220 7.70 -5.04 8.60
CA ALA A 220 8.15 -6.32 9.14
C ALA A 220 9.52 -6.15 9.82
N GLY A 221 9.70 -6.78 10.98
CA GLY A 221 10.92 -6.60 11.77
C GLY A 221 10.78 -7.14 13.18
N THR A 222 11.82 -6.96 14.00
CA THR A 222 11.85 -7.43 15.37
C THR A 222 11.45 -6.31 16.34
N TYR A 223 10.44 -6.56 17.17
CA TYR A 223 9.85 -5.64 18.14
C TYR A 223 9.85 -6.32 19.52
N SER A 224 11.06 -6.46 20.09
CA SER A 224 11.29 -7.28 21.29
C SER A 224 10.56 -6.79 22.53
N SER A 225 10.29 -5.49 22.61
CA SER A 225 9.62 -4.84 23.76
C SER A 225 8.10 -4.69 23.56
N GLY A 226 7.58 -5.00 22.36
CA GLY A 226 6.18 -4.79 22.01
C GLY A 226 5.84 -3.34 21.70
N PHE A 227 4.55 -2.99 21.82
CA PHE A 227 4.07 -1.66 21.47
C PHE A 227 3.25 -1.06 22.61
N TYR A 228 3.26 0.26 22.67
CA TYR A 228 2.40 1.08 23.51
C TYR A 228 1.39 1.82 22.64
N GLY A 229 0.12 1.75 23.00
CA GLY A 229 -0.97 2.41 22.33
C GLY A 229 -1.67 3.44 23.21
N GLN A 230 -2.08 4.53 22.61
CA GLN A 230 -3.01 5.52 23.15
C GLN A 230 -4.26 5.55 22.27
N ILE A 231 -5.40 5.16 22.85
CA ILE A 231 -6.71 5.21 22.21
C ILE A 231 -7.38 6.48 22.69
N ILE A 232 -7.52 7.45 21.80
CA ILE A 232 -7.96 8.82 22.12
C ILE A 232 -9.41 8.98 21.70
N ALA A 233 -10.28 9.26 22.68
CA ALA A 233 -11.68 9.55 22.43
C ALA A 233 -11.88 10.99 21.93
N SER A 234 -12.99 11.26 21.26
CA SER A 234 -13.36 12.58 20.76
C SER A 234 -13.53 13.65 21.87
N ASP A 235 -13.73 13.21 23.12
CA ASP A 235 -13.77 14.09 24.30
C ASP A 235 -12.37 14.30 24.94
N GLY A 236 -11.32 13.80 24.32
CA GLY A 236 -9.92 13.94 24.75
C GLY A 236 -9.47 12.95 25.81
N LYS A 237 -10.33 12.05 26.29
CA LYS A 237 -9.91 10.98 27.21
C LYS A 237 -9.08 9.95 26.50
N ILE A 238 -8.11 9.34 27.22
CA ILE A 238 -7.13 8.42 26.66
C ILE A 238 -7.18 7.11 27.43
N MET A 239 -7.38 6.00 26.70
CA MET A 239 -7.11 4.66 27.20
C MET A 239 -5.71 4.23 26.76
N GLU A 240 -4.92 3.73 27.69
CA GLU A 240 -3.60 3.17 27.43
C GLU A 240 -3.68 1.67 27.12
N VAL A 241 -2.99 1.22 26.06
CA VAL A 241 -2.94 -0.18 25.67
C VAL A 241 -1.49 -0.62 25.53
N TYR A 242 -1.14 -1.75 26.14
CA TYR A 242 0.16 -2.39 25.99
C TYR A 242 0.01 -3.65 25.14
N PHE A 243 0.60 -3.64 23.96
CA PHE A 243 0.58 -4.77 23.03
C PHE A 243 1.83 -5.62 23.23
N ASN A 244 1.65 -6.79 23.83
CA ASN A 244 2.74 -7.70 24.17
C ASN A 244 3.05 -8.63 23.00
N THR A 245 4.27 -8.58 22.50
CA THR A 245 4.82 -9.44 21.44
C THR A 245 5.72 -10.55 21.95
N LYS A 246 5.65 -10.91 23.25
CA LYS A 246 6.59 -11.84 23.90
C LYS A 246 6.87 -13.11 23.08
N ASP A 247 5.85 -13.71 22.50
CA ASP A 247 5.93 -14.95 21.73
C ASP A 247 6.05 -14.71 20.21
N HIS A 248 5.96 -13.44 19.77
CA HIS A 248 6.03 -12.99 18.39
C HIS A 248 6.92 -11.76 18.25
N LYS A 249 8.15 -11.85 18.74
CA LYS A 249 9.12 -10.72 18.73
C LYS A 249 9.46 -10.26 17.33
N THR A 250 9.47 -11.18 16.36
CA THR A 250 9.66 -10.86 14.95
C THR A 250 8.32 -10.90 14.23
N LEU A 251 7.88 -9.75 13.74
CA LEU A 251 6.72 -9.66 12.85
C LEU A 251 7.15 -9.98 11.43
N SER A 252 6.63 -11.09 10.91
CA SER A 252 6.89 -11.54 9.55
C SER A 252 6.12 -10.71 8.53
N ARG A 253 6.66 -10.60 7.32
CA ARG A 253 5.99 -9.98 6.18
C ARG A 253 4.71 -10.74 5.84
N ALA A 254 3.69 -10.01 5.38
CA ALA A 254 2.40 -10.58 4.99
C ALA A 254 1.66 -11.36 6.09
N VAL A 255 1.93 -11.03 7.36
CA VAL A 255 1.24 -11.65 8.52
C VAL A 255 0.44 -10.61 9.27
N LEU A 256 -0.80 -10.96 9.61
CA LEU A 256 -1.67 -10.23 10.53
C LEU A 256 -1.53 -10.84 11.93
N TYR A 257 -1.21 -10.01 12.89
CA TYR A 257 -1.09 -10.36 14.31
C TYR A 257 -2.32 -9.83 15.05
N ASN A 258 -3.19 -10.74 15.45
CA ASN A 258 -4.44 -10.41 16.15
C ASN A 258 -4.20 -10.37 17.66
N PHE A 259 -4.36 -9.21 18.27
CA PHE A 259 -4.27 -8.97 19.71
C PHE A 259 -5.61 -9.17 20.44
N GLY A 260 -6.65 -9.64 19.73
CA GLY A 260 -7.95 -9.85 20.29
C GLY A 260 -8.75 -8.57 20.52
N GLN A 261 -9.67 -8.63 21.49
CA GLN A 261 -10.57 -7.51 21.79
C GLN A 261 -10.55 -7.14 23.28
N SER A 262 -10.91 -5.89 23.58
CA SER A 262 -11.10 -5.38 24.93
C SER A 262 -12.27 -4.40 24.99
N VAL A 263 -12.71 -4.06 26.19
CA VAL A 263 -13.66 -2.96 26.38
C VAL A 263 -12.91 -1.65 26.42
N PHE A 264 -13.38 -0.66 25.67
CA PHE A 264 -12.88 0.70 25.78
C PHE A 264 -13.31 1.34 27.09
N VAL A 265 -12.34 1.64 27.95
CA VAL A 265 -12.56 2.32 29.24
C VAL A 265 -11.78 3.61 29.22
N PRO A 266 -12.42 4.78 29.02
CA PRO A 266 -11.74 6.08 29.08
C PRO A 266 -10.91 6.23 30.36
N THR A 267 -9.64 6.65 30.22
CA THR A 267 -8.64 6.71 31.31
C THR A 267 -8.21 5.35 31.89
N GLY A 268 -8.63 4.24 31.27
CA GLY A 268 -8.23 2.88 31.64
C GLY A 268 -6.88 2.47 31.09
N LYS A 269 -6.42 1.29 31.55
CA LYS A 269 -5.22 0.62 31.04
C LYS A 269 -5.53 -0.84 30.78
N VAL A 270 -5.02 -1.38 29.67
CA VAL A 270 -5.14 -2.79 29.32
C VAL A 270 -3.85 -3.32 28.71
N ALA A 271 -3.58 -4.60 28.91
CA ALA A 271 -2.52 -5.32 28.21
C ALA A 271 -3.17 -6.38 27.30
N LEU A 272 -2.78 -6.37 26.03
CA LEU A 272 -3.22 -7.33 25.04
C LEU A 272 -2.00 -8.14 24.57
N ALA A 273 -2.18 -9.42 24.27
CA ALA A 273 -1.15 -10.27 23.68
C ALA A 273 -1.66 -10.84 22.36
N VAL A 274 -0.76 -11.26 21.50
CA VAL A 274 -1.14 -11.92 20.24
C VAL A 274 -1.94 -13.17 20.57
N SER A 275 -3.17 -13.25 20.10
CA SER A 275 -4.10 -14.37 20.29
C SER A 275 -4.11 -15.32 19.08
N SER A 276 -3.85 -14.81 17.89
CA SER A 276 -3.72 -15.58 16.65
C SER A 276 -2.88 -14.82 15.62
N THR A 277 -2.35 -15.57 14.65
CA THR A 277 -1.70 -15.02 13.47
C THR A 277 -2.37 -15.54 12.22
N GLU A 278 -2.49 -14.72 11.21
CA GLU A 278 -3.07 -15.07 9.91
C GLU A 278 -2.11 -14.64 8.82
N ASN A 279 -1.79 -15.54 7.89
CA ASN A 279 -0.96 -15.20 6.74
C ASN A 279 -1.81 -14.51 5.68
N PHE A 280 -1.29 -13.47 5.05
CA PHE A 280 -1.92 -12.88 3.86
C PHE A 280 -1.66 -13.75 2.63
N THR A 281 -0.57 -14.54 2.67
CA THR A 281 -0.21 -15.47 1.61
C THR A 281 -0.78 -16.84 1.94
N LYS A 282 -1.34 -17.48 0.92
CA LYS A 282 -1.73 -18.88 0.99
C LYS A 282 -0.45 -19.71 1.14
N ASP A 283 -0.33 -20.52 2.18
CA ASP A 283 0.70 -21.55 2.24
C ASP A 283 0.59 -22.36 0.96
N THR A 284 1.65 -22.40 0.19
CA THR A 284 1.79 -23.36 -0.91
C THR A 284 1.84 -24.73 -0.25
N VAL A 285 0.68 -25.35 -0.09
CA VAL A 285 0.60 -26.77 0.21
C VAL A 285 1.21 -27.45 -1.00
N SER A 286 2.45 -27.93 -0.85
CA SER A 286 3.06 -28.84 -1.77
C SER A 286 2.19 -30.10 -1.76
N TYR A 287 1.44 -30.30 -2.81
CA TYR A 287 0.88 -31.62 -3.10
C TYR A 287 2.03 -32.49 -3.59
N GLU A 288 2.46 -33.44 -2.75
CA GLU A 288 3.24 -34.59 -3.19
C GLU A 288 2.39 -35.50 -4.10
#